data_0209fa4365b42a4a0f81876d4e2fca50
#
_entry.id   0209fa4365b42a4a0f81876d4e2fca50
#
_cell.length_a   1.000
_cell.length_b   1.000
_cell.length_c   1.000
_cell.angle_alpha   90.00
_cell.angle_beta   90.00
_cell.angle_gamma   90.00
#
_symmetry.space_group_name_H-M   'P 1'
#
loop_
_entity.id
_entity.type
_entity.pdbx_description
1 polymer ?
#
loop_
_entity_poly.entity_id
_entity_poly.type
_entity_poly.pdbx_seq_one_letter_code
_entity_poly.pdbx_strand_id
1 'polypeptide(L)'
;YEMQRSLVGSEMCIRDSLGTDIGYICILHTWGSTMNFHPHIHAIVLGGGLDVKNHWKDNGKDFFLPIKVISKTFRGKYMAELKQLWENDRLEFHGSAAPYKNHYTFKELLNTCYAKEWIPYCKKPFDGAESVIRYLGKYTHRIAISNYRIKDMTESTVTFSAKDYKNQGLWKEITISGEEFIRRFLMHVPPKRFVRIRHYGLLSSRNKKKKITLCRNILGCKKYISKLKDMDAPAIIRLL
;
A
#
# COMPACT_ATOMS: atom_id res chain seq x y z
N TYR A 1 -7.23 7.54 -3.92
CA TYR A 1 -6.45 7.91 -5.11
C TYR A 1 -5.29 8.84 -4.76
N GLU A 2 -5.56 9.92 -4.04
CA GLU A 2 -4.59 10.95 -3.69
C GLU A 2 -3.50 10.47 -2.72
N MET A 3 -3.83 9.61 -1.77
CA MET A 3 -2.82 9.00 -0.88
C MET A 3 -1.69 8.30 -1.64
N GLN A 4 -1.99 7.65 -2.77
CA GLN A 4 -0.97 7.04 -3.61
C GLN A 4 -0.21 8.06 -4.46
N ARG A 5 -0.84 9.19 -4.84
CA ARG A 5 -0.17 10.30 -5.52
C ARG A 5 0.86 10.99 -4.63
N SER A 6 0.56 11.16 -3.35
CA SER A 6 1.49 11.75 -2.38
C SER A 6 2.82 10.97 -2.28
N LEU A 7 2.81 9.67 -2.60
CA LEU A 7 4.04 8.87 -2.70
C LEU A 7 4.84 9.14 -3.97
N VAL A 8 4.20 9.54 -5.08
CA VAL A 8 4.89 9.81 -6.36
C VAL A 8 5.91 10.93 -6.19
N GLY A 9 5.56 11.97 -5.47
CA GLY A 9 6.51 13.05 -5.20
C GLY A 9 7.64 12.67 -4.23
N SER A 10 7.53 11.56 -3.51
CA SER A 10 8.62 11.01 -2.69
C SER A 10 9.71 10.35 -3.54
N GLU A 11 9.41 9.97 -4.81
CA GLU A 11 10.42 9.48 -5.77
C GLU A 11 11.53 10.50 -5.99
N MET A 12 11.19 11.79 -6.13
CA MET A 12 12.19 12.83 -6.31
C MET A 12 13.13 12.90 -5.11
N CYS A 13 12.59 12.89 -3.89
CA CYS A 13 13.41 12.90 -2.68
C CYS A 13 14.26 11.63 -2.53
N ILE A 14 13.74 10.47 -2.92
CA ILE A 14 14.49 9.20 -2.93
C ILE A 14 15.59 9.27 -4.00
N ARG A 15 15.25 9.74 -5.20
CA ARG A 15 16.22 9.92 -6.29
C ARG A 15 17.32 10.89 -5.92
N ASP A 16 16.97 12.00 -5.31
CA ASP A 16 17.94 13.02 -4.86
C ASP A 16 18.84 12.49 -3.75
N SER A 17 18.30 11.69 -2.82
CA SER A 17 19.06 11.11 -1.70
C SER A 17 19.95 9.93 -2.12
N LEU A 18 19.50 9.09 -3.04
CA LEU A 18 20.21 7.88 -3.46
C LEU A 18 20.95 8.05 -4.79
N GLY A 19 20.66 9.11 -5.55
CA GLY A 19 21.20 9.35 -6.89
C GLY A 19 20.75 8.29 -7.91
N THR A 20 19.64 7.61 -7.65
CA THR A 20 19.17 6.48 -8.46
C THR A 20 17.67 6.53 -8.73
N ASP A 21 17.27 6.06 -9.90
CA ASP A 21 15.86 5.78 -10.23
C ASP A 21 15.52 4.38 -9.69
N ILE A 22 14.81 4.32 -8.58
CA ILE A 22 14.38 3.07 -7.97
C ILE A 22 12.96 2.69 -8.41
N GLY A 23 12.64 1.39 -8.31
CA GLY A 23 11.29 0.90 -8.56
C GLY A 23 10.58 0.51 -7.27
N TYR A 24 9.28 0.80 -7.19
CA TYR A 24 8.46 0.32 -6.09
C TYR A 24 7.02 0.04 -6.50
N ILE A 25 6.37 -0.81 -5.70
CA ILE A 25 4.96 -1.18 -5.86
C ILE A 25 4.23 -0.72 -4.61
N CYS A 26 3.14 0.02 -4.80
CA CYS A 26 2.25 0.45 -3.72
C CYS A 26 0.92 -0.28 -3.80
N ILE A 27 0.47 -0.80 -2.66
CA ILE A 27 -0.80 -1.50 -2.51
C ILE A 27 -1.63 -0.76 -1.47
N LEU A 28 -2.78 -0.22 -1.87
CA LEU A 28 -3.70 0.42 -0.94
C LEU A 28 -4.50 -0.65 -0.19
N HIS A 29 -4.43 -0.59 1.12
CA HIS A 29 -5.30 -1.31 2.04
C HIS A 29 -6.20 -0.33 2.79
N THR A 30 -7.42 -0.76 3.09
CA THR A 30 -8.39 0.06 3.82
C THR A 30 -8.85 -0.59 5.12
N TRP A 31 -8.36 -1.79 5.46
CA TRP A 31 -8.82 -2.56 6.61
C TRP A 31 -7.73 -2.88 7.62
N GLY A 32 -8.10 -2.90 8.88
CA GLY A 32 -7.34 -3.50 9.96
C GLY A 32 -7.81 -4.92 10.29
N SER A 33 -7.29 -5.51 11.36
CA SER A 33 -7.65 -6.87 11.80
C SER A 33 -9.13 -7.00 12.20
N THR A 34 -9.73 -5.93 12.69
CA THR A 34 -11.14 -5.84 13.11
C THR A 34 -12.10 -5.45 11.98
N MET A 35 -11.63 -5.39 10.74
CA MET A 35 -12.38 -4.89 9.57
C MET A 35 -12.87 -3.44 9.69
N ASN A 36 -12.35 -2.66 10.63
CA ASN A 36 -12.61 -1.22 10.66
C ASN A 36 -11.89 -0.51 9.52
N PHE A 37 -12.46 0.60 9.05
CA PHE A 37 -11.83 1.41 8.01
C PHE A 37 -10.52 2.01 8.53
N HIS A 38 -9.41 1.54 7.96
CA HIS A 38 -8.04 1.89 8.35
C HIS A 38 -7.15 1.98 7.10
N PRO A 39 -7.28 3.06 6.32
CA PRO A 39 -6.53 3.19 5.08
C PRO A 39 -5.02 3.34 5.34
N HIS A 40 -4.23 2.50 4.67
CA HIS A 40 -2.78 2.52 4.72
C HIS A 40 -2.19 1.93 3.45
N ILE A 41 -0.91 2.21 3.21
CA ILE A 41 -0.21 1.76 2.00
C ILE A 41 0.89 0.79 2.39
N HIS A 42 0.91 -0.37 1.73
CA HIS A 42 2.06 -1.25 1.71
C HIS A 42 2.92 -0.90 0.50
N ALA A 43 4.19 -0.60 0.73
CA ALA A 43 5.15 -0.35 -0.32
C ALA A 43 6.22 -1.45 -0.34
N ILE A 44 6.48 -2.03 -1.51
CA ILE A 44 7.61 -2.92 -1.76
C ILE A 44 8.57 -2.16 -2.64
N VAL A 45 9.78 -1.97 -2.16
CA VAL A 45 10.80 -1.14 -2.80
C VAL A 45 11.98 -2.00 -3.19
N LEU A 46 12.54 -1.77 -4.38
CA LEU A 46 13.75 -2.45 -4.82
C LEU A 46 14.95 -2.03 -3.96
N GLY A 47 15.85 -2.97 -3.68
CA GLY A 47 17.07 -2.75 -2.91
C GLY A 47 18.18 -2.02 -3.68
N GLY A 48 17.88 -1.47 -4.85
CA GLY A 48 18.78 -0.68 -5.68
C GLY A 48 18.04 -0.02 -6.84
N GLY A 49 18.78 0.74 -7.63
CA GLY A 49 18.23 1.47 -8.77
C GLY A 49 19.25 1.72 -9.87
N LEU A 50 18.81 2.34 -10.95
CA LEU A 50 19.67 2.78 -12.04
C LEU A 50 20.10 4.24 -11.83
N ASP A 51 21.39 4.52 -11.92
CA ASP A 51 21.87 5.89 -11.98
C ASP A 51 21.58 6.55 -13.35
N VAL A 52 21.96 7.80 -13.51
CA VAL A 52 21.77 8.56 -14.76
C VAL A 52 22.51 7.97 -15.95
N LYS A 53 23.55 7.17 -15.70
CA LYS A 53 24.33 6.46 -16.73
C LYS A 53 23.87 5.02 -16.97
N ASN A 54 22.74 4.64 -16.36
CA ASN A 54 22.18 3.29 -16.37
C ASN A 54 23.06 2.21 -15.71
N HIS A 55 23.91 2.56 -14.75
CA HIS A 55 24.58 1.58 -13.92
C HIS A 55 23.70 1.21 -12.75
N TRP A 56 23.71 -0.08 -12.36
CA TRP A 56 23.04 -0.51 -11.15
C TRP A 56 23.78 -0.03 -9.91
N LYS A 57 23.06 0.59 -9.00
CA LYS A 57 23.58 1.02 -7.70
C LYS A 57 22.74 0.39 -6.61
N ASP A 58 23.39 -0.40 -5.76
CA ASP A 58 22.77 -1.06 -4.62
C ASP A 58 22.61 -0.08 -3.46
N ASN A 59 21.51 -0.18 -2.72
CA ASN A 59 21.25 0.69 -1.56
C ASN A 59 21.88 0.18 -0.26
N GLY A 60 22.63 -0.95 -0.32
CA GLY A 60 23.16 -1.63 0.87
C GLY A 60 22.13 -2.56 1.54
N LYS A 61 22.63 -3.46 2.39
CA LYS A 61 21.81 -4.56 2.94
C LYS A 61 20.84 -4.11 4.05
N ASP A 62 21.15 -3.06 4.79
CA ASP A 62 20.43 -2.72 6.02
C ASP A 62 19.81 -1.33 6.03
N PHE A 63 19.96 -0.55 4.97
CA PHE A 63 19.51 0.83 4.93
C PHE A 63 18.75 1.15 3.65
N PHE A 64 17.54 1.70 3.80
CA PHE A 64 16.80 2.24 2.67
C PHE A 64 16.73 3.77 2.71
N LEU A 65 16.06 4.31 3.72
CA LEU A 65 15.93 5.76 3.97
C LEU A 65 15.64 6.01 5.45
N PRO A 66 16.07 7.13 6.02
CA PRO A 66 15.72 7.49 7.39
C PRO A 66 14.17 7.58 7.53
N ILE A 67 13.62 6.86 8.49
CA ILE A 67 12.17 6.84 8.75
C ILE A 67 11.62 8.25 8.96
N LYS A 68 12.36 9.12 9.65
CA LYS A 68 11.97 10.52 9.87
C LYS A 68 11.85 11.33 8.57
N VAL A 69 12.71 11.06 7.58
CA VAL A 69 12.63 11.71 6.25
C VAL A 69 11.38 11.26 5.51
N ILE A 70 11.12 9.94 5.46
CA ILE A 70 9.90 9.38 4.84
C ILE A 70 8.66 9.98 5.51
N SER A 71 8.62 10.01 6.85
CA SER A 71 7.51 10.55 7.64
C SER A 71 7.20 12.01 7.26
N LYS A 72 8.20 12.87 7.34
CA LYS A 72 8.04 14.32 7.05
C LYS A 72 7.63 14.55 5.60
N THR A 73 8.29 13.88 4.66
CA THR A 73 8.00 14.04 3.22
C THR A 73 6.60 13.55 2.87
N PHE A 74 6.22 12.37 3.35
CA PHE A 74 4.89 11.82 3.10
C PHE A 74 3.80 12.72 3.71
N ARG A 75 3.96 13.14 4.98
CA ARG A 75 3.05 14.06 5.64
C ARG A 75 2.88 15.35 4.84
N GLY A 76 3.99 16.02 4.49
CA GLY A 76 3.94 17.29 3.76
C GLY A 76 3.18 17.18 2.43
N LYS A 77 3.48 16.13 1.64
CA LYS A 77 2.81 15.91 0.35
C LYS A 77 1.34 15.54 0.51
N TYR A 78 1.02 14.65 1.43
CA TYR A 78 -0.37 14.24 1.69
C TYR A 78 -1.23 15.43 2.11
N MET A 79 -0.71 16.25 3.02
CA MET A 79 -1.43 17.44 3.50
C MET A 79 -1.58 18.53 2.43
N ALA A 80 -0.56 18.70 1.58
CA ALA A 80 -0.66 19.62 0.44
C ALA A 80 -1.72 19.19 -0.57
N GLU A 81 -1.77 17.91 -0.93
CA GLU A 81 -2.81 17.35 -1.83
C GLU A 81 -4.19 17.46 -1.19
N LEU A 82 -4.33 17.16 0.10
CA LEU A 82 -5.60 17.27 0.81
C LEU A 82 -6.12 18.71 0.81
N LYS A 83 -5.23 19.66 1.05
CA LYS A 83 -5.56 21.11 0.98
C LYS A 83 -5.99 21.51 -0.43
N GLN A 84 -5.27 21.08 -1.46
CA GLN A 84 -5.60 21.36 -2.85
C GLN A 84 -6.97 20.78 -3.26
N LEU A 85 -7.30 19.57 -2.78
CA LEU A 85 -8.60 18.97 -3.02
C LEU A 85 -9.73 19.78 -2.38
N TRP A 86 -9.49 20.28 -1.17
CA TRP A 86 -10.43 21.14 -0.47
C TRP A 86 -10.63 22.47 -1.20
N GLU A 87 -9.58 23.16 -1.59
CA GLU A 87 -9.58 24.42 -2.33
C GLU A 87 -10.27 24.33 -3.70
N ASN A 88 -10.27 23.13 -4.30
CA ASN A 88 -10.92 22.88 -5.59
C ASN A 88 -12.32 22.22 -5.46
N ASP A 89 -12.94 22.27 -4.28
CA ASP A 89 -14.27 21.68 -4.01
C ASP A 89 -14.40 20.20 -4.43
N ARG A 90 -13.30 19.43 -4.31
CA ARG A 90 -13.24 18.01 -4.69
C ARG A 90 -13.40 17.05 -3.51
N LEU A 91 -13.70 17.57 -2.33
CA LEU A 91 -13.99 16.79 -1.13
C LEU A 91 -15.47 16.87 -0.79
N GLU A 92 -16.07 15.73 -0.53
CA GLU A 92 -17.43 15.63 0.00
C GLU A 92 -17.37 15.37 1.51
N PHE A 93 -18.18 16.07 2.28
CA PHE A 93 -18.20 16.01 3.73
C PHE A 93 -19.56 15.53 4.21
N HIS A 94 -19.63 14.32 4.73
CA HIS A 94 -20.85 13.69 5.23
C HIS A 94 -20.73 13.31 6.71
N GLY A 95 -21.84 13.24 7.41
CA GLY A 95 -21.91 12.83 8.81
C GLY A 95 -20.98 13.63 9.71
N SER A 96 -20.14 12.96 10.47
CA SER A 96 -19.18 13.60 11.38
C SER A 96 -18.11 14.45 10.69
N ALA A 97 -17.95 14.32 9.38
CA ALA A 97 -17.02 15.13 8.61
C ALA A 97 -17.64 16.45 8.11
N ALA A 98 -18.96 16.64 8.19
CA ALA A 98 -19.66 17.83 7.70
C ALA A 98 -19.07 19.17 8.20
N PRO A 99 -18.59 19.32 9.46
CA PRO A 99 -17.98 20.56 9.93
C PRO A 99 -16.74 20.99 9.17
N TYR A 100 -15.98 20.06 8.56
CA TYR A 100 -14.77 20.37 7.81
C TYR A 100 -14.99 21.00 6.43
N LYS A 101 -16.25 21.18 6.03
CA LYS A 101 -16.61 22.05 4.90
C LYS A 101 -16.28 23.52 5.21
N ASN A 102 -16.28 23.91 6.48
CA ASN A 102 -15.91 25.25 6.91
C ASN A 102 -14.38 25.44 6.90
N HIS A 103 -13.92 26.58 6.40
CA HIS A 103 -12.48 26.90 6.27
C HIS A 103 -11.74 26.84 7.61
N TYR A 104 -12.32 27.36 8.67
CA TYR A 104 -11.65 27.41 9.98
C TYR A 104 -11.46 26.01 10.58
N THR A 105 -12.50 25.19 10.59
CA THR A 105 -12.44 23.82 11.09
C THR A 105 -11.54 22.93 10.23
N PHE A 106 -11.52 23.13 8.91
CA PHE A 106 -10.61 22.42 8.03
C PHE A 106 -9.15 22.82 8.29
N LYS A 107 -8.87 24.12 8.48
CA LYS A 107 -7.53 24.61 8.84
C LYS A 107 -7.07 24.05 10.18
N GLU A 108 -7.93 23.97 11.18
CA GLU A 108 -7.64 23.34 12.46
C GLU A 108 -7.31 21.85 12.31
N LEU A 109 -8.07 21.12 11.47
CA LEU A 109 -7.76 19.72 11.14
C LEU A 109 -6.37 19.60 10.55
N LEU A 110 -6.01 20.44 9.56
CA LEU A 110 -4.69 20.44 8.96
C LEU A 110 -3.60 20.69 10.01
N ASN A 111 -3.75 21.69 10.87
CA ASN A 111 -2.80 21.98 11.93
C ASN A 111 -2.63 20.82 12.90
N THR A 112 -3.74 20.20 13.31
CA THR A 112 -3.73 19.02 14.18
C THR A 112 -2.99 17.85 13.54
N CYS A 113 -3.19 17.63 12.24
CA CYS A 113 -2.50 16.58 11.50
C CYS A 113 -0.99 16.87 11.34
N TYR A 114 -0.62 18.13 11.13
CA TYR A 114 0.79 18.54 11.08
C TYR A 114 1.50 18.45 12.43
N ALA A 115 0.81 18.69 13.53
CA ALA A 115 1.36 18.58 14.88
C ALA A 115 1.67 17.13 15.29
N LYS A 116 0.96 16.15 14.69
CA LYS A 116 1.17 14.73 14.96
C LYS A 116 2.40 14.20 14.21
N GLU A 117 3.14 13.32 14.85
CA GLU A 117 4.17 12.53 14.17
C GLU A 117 3.52 11.41 13.36
N TRP A 118 3.90 11.31 12.08
CA TRP A 118 3.45 10.25 11.19
C TRP A 118 4.49 9.15 11.19
N ILE A 119 4.10 7.93 11.52
CA ILE A 119 5.03 6.83 11.75
C ILE A 119 4.96 5.83 10.59
N PRO A 120 5.85 5.92 9.59
CA PRO A 120 6.01 4.87 8.60
C PRO A 120 6.72 3.67 9.24
N TYR A 121 6.26 2.48 8.91
CA TYR A 121 6.86 1.24 9.39
C TYR A 121 7.70 0.62 8.28
N CYS A 122 9.02 0.60 8.47
CA CYS A 122 9.95 -0.02 7.53
C CYS A 122 10.40 -1.38 8.06
N LYS A 123 10.31 -2.40 7.22
CA LYS A 123 10.85 -3.74 7.48
C LYS A 123 12.21 -3.92 6.83
N LYS A 124 13.00 -4.84 7.38
CA LYS A 124 14.22 -5.33 6.76
C LYS A 124 13.95 -5.90 5.36
N PRO A 125 14.95 -5.93 4.48
CA PRO A 125 14.83 -6.52 3.15
C PRO A 125 14.30 -7.95 3.19
N PHE A 126 13.67 -8.38 2.11
CA PHE A 126 13.20 -9.75 1.96
C PHE A 126 14.36 -10.69 1.64
N ASP A 127 14.33 -11.89 2.21
CA ASP A 127 15.25 -12.97 1.88
C ASP A 127 14.83 -13.65 0.55
N GLY A 128 15.00 -12.95 -0.56
CA GLY A 128 14.77 -13.47 -1.89
C GLY A 128 13.35 -13.35 -2.43
N ALA A 129 13.17 -13.81 -3.66
CA ALA A 129 11.97 -13.62 -4.46
C ALA A 129 10.73 -14.34 -3.87
N GLU A 130 10.90 -15.50 -3.27
CA GLU A 130 9.80 -16.26 -2.68
C GLU A 130 9.12 -15.50 -1.54
N SER A 131 9.92 -14.88 -0.67
CA SER A 131 9.41 -14.05 0.43
C SER A 131 8.62 -12.85 -0.08
N VAL A 132 9.04 -12.24 -1.19
CA VAL A 132 8.30 -11.16 -1.87
C VAL A 132 6.98 -11.66 -2.43
N ILE A 133 6.98 -12.82 -3.12
CA ILE A 133 5.76 -13.43 -3.69
C ILE A 133 4.77 -13.79 -2.58
N ARG A 134 5.25 -14.41 -1.50
CA ARG A 134 4.43 -14.75 -0.34
C ARG A 134 3.82 -13.51 0.32
N TYR A 135 4.60 -12.43 0.43
CA TYR A 135 4.12 -11.15 0.94
C TYR A 135 3.05 -10.56 0.01
N LEU A 136 3.32 -10.48 -1.30
CA LEU A 136 2.36 -10.00 -2.29
C LEU A 136 1.07 -10.82 -2.26
N GLY A 137 1.15 -12.14 -2.29
CA GLY A 137 -0.01 -13.02 -2.23
C GLY A 137 -0.89 -12.76 -1.00
N LYS A 138 -0.26 -12.46 0.14
CA LYS A 138 -0.98 -12.15 1.38
C LYS A 138 -1.79 -10.86 1.30
N TYR A 139 -1.32 -9.87 0.55
CA TYR A 139 -1.91 -8.52 0.54
C TYR A 139 -2.65 -8.16 -0.75
N THR A 140 -2.48 -8.90 -1.84
CA THR A 140 -3.10 -8.57 -3.13
C THR A 140 -4.44 -9.27 -3.36
N HIS A 141 -4.60 -10.53 -2.90
CA HIS A 141 -5.76 -11.36 -3.21
C HIS A 141 -6.90 -11.28 -2.19
N ARG A 142 -6.66 -10.71 -1.02
CA ARG A 142 -7.66 -10.67 0.05
C ARG A 142 -8.27 -9.30 0.19
N ILE A 143 -9.56 -9.27 0.49
CA ILE A 143 -10.32 -8.07 0.86
C ILE A 143 -10.83 -8.30 2.28
N ALA A 144 -10.56 -7.36 3.17
CA ALA A 144 -11.05 -7.27 4.56
C ALA A 144 -10.75 -8.49 5.45
N ILE A 145 -11.25 -9.66 5.11
CA ILE A 145 -11.16 -10.86 5.93
C ILE A 145 -10.97 -12.11 5.06
N SER A 146 -10.32 -13.13 5.59
CA SER A 146 -10.21 -14.46 4.97
C SER A 146 -11.16 -15.45 5.64
N ASN A 147 -11.69 -16.40 4.88
CA ASN A 147 -12.70 -17.35 5.32
C ASN A 147 -12.32 -18.08 6.61
N TYR A 148 -11.06 -18.52 6.77
CA TYR A 148 -10.60 -19.23 7.97
C TYR A 148 -10.71 -18.40 9.27
N ARG A 149 -10.87 -17.09 9.17
CA ARG A 149 -11.06 -16.20 10.31
C ARG A 149 -12.52 -16.11 10.76
N ILE A 150 -13.47 -16.48 9.92
CA ILE A 150 -14.87 -16.62 10.28
C ILE A 150 -14.98 -17.90 11.08
N LYS A 151 -15.45 -17.81 12.32
CA LYS A 151 -15.52 -18.92 13.28
C LYS A 151 -16.92 -19.49 13.38
N ASP A 152 -17.91 -18.62 13.39
CA ASP A 152 -19.30 -18.99 13.53
C ASP A 152 -20.22 -17.98 12.83
N MET A 153 -21.37 -18.45 12.36
CA MET A 153 -22.42 -17.62 11.76
C MET A 153 -23.78 -18.16 12.22
N THR A 154 -24.57 -17.27 12.80
CA THR A 154 -25.98 -17.52 13.12
C THR A 154 -26.89 -16.73 12.17
N GLU A 155 -28.20 -16.83 12.35
CA GLU A 155 -29.15 -16.01 11.55
C GLU A 155 -28.95 -14.49 11.72
N SER A 156 -28.42 -14.04 12.86
CA SER A 156 -28.32 -12.63 13.20
C SER A 156 -26.89 -12.13 13.44
N THR A 157 -25.91 -13.02 13.68
CA THR A 157 -24.56 -12.64 14.08
C THR A 157 -23.47 -13.38 13.32
N VAL A 158 -22.29 -12.75 13.23
CA VAL A 158 -21.06 -13.34 12.69
C VAL A 158 -19.95 -13.19 13.72
N THR A 159 -19.31 -14.31 14.05
CA THR A 159 -18.13 -14.36 14.94
C THR A 159 -16.88 -14.59 14.11
N PHE A 160 -15.87 -13.75 14.30
CA PHE A 160 -14.59 -13.89 13.60
C PHE A 160 -13.41 -13.56 14.50
N SER A 161 -12.25 -14.15 14.16
CA SER A 161 -11.01 -13.89 14.90
C SER A 161 -10.33 -12.62 14.40
N ALA A 162 -9.84 -11.79 15.35
CA ALA A 162 -9.08 -10.57 15.07
C ALA A 162 -7.89 -10.45 16.02
N LYS A 163 -6.85 -9.75 15.59
CA LYS A 163 -5.71 -9.41 16.46
C LYS A 163 -6.04 -8.23 17.34
N ASP A 164 -5.80 -8.37 18.63
CA ASP A 164 -5.88 -7.28 19.61
C ASP A 164 -4.50 -6.64 19.79
N TYR A 165 -4.27 -5.55 19.05
CA TYR A 165 -2.99 -4.83 19.11
C TYR A 165 -2.76 -4.11 20.45
N LYS A 166 -3.79 -3.89 21.26
CA LYS A 166 -3.65 -3.35 22.61
C LYS A 166 -3.09 -4.40 23.58
N ASN A 167 -3.36 -5.68 23.30
CA ASN A 167 -2.89 -6.83 24.07
C ASN A 167 -1.85 -7.62 23.27
N GLN A 168 -0.73 -6.99 22.91
CA GLN A 168 0.43 -7.61 22.24
C GLN A 168 0.11 -8.38 20.95
N GLY A 169 -1.03 -8.09 20.31
CA GLY A 169 -1.43 -8.77 19.08
C GLY A 169 -1.98 -10.17 19.26
N LEU A 170 -2.43 -10.52 20.47
CA LEU A 170 -3.13 -11.79 20.72
C LEU A 170 -4.41 -11.88 19.89
N TRP A 171 -4.76 -13.09 19.50
CA TRP A 171 -6.01 -13.34 18.80
C TRP A 171 -7.18 -13.34 19.80
N LYS A 172 -8.24 -12.62 19.41
CA LYS A 172 -9.53 -12.64 20.11
C LYS A 172 -10.65 -12.87 19.12
N GLU A 173 -11.77 -13.37 19.60
CA GLU A 173 -13.01 -13.48 18.85
C GLU A 173 -13.84 -12.22 19.03
N ILE A 174 -14.49 -11.82 17.95
CA ILE A 174 -15.39 -10.66 17.90
C ILE A 174 -16.68 -11.14 17.27
N THR A 175 -17.79 -10.96 17.98
CA THR A 175 -19.14 -11.23 17.49
C THR A 175 -19.82 -9.89 17.22
N ILE A 176 -20.36 -9.74 16.02
CA ILE A 176 -21.12 -8.55 15.60
C ILE A 176 -22.39 -8.99 14.86
N SER A 177 -23.35 -8.08 14.68
CA SER A 177 -24.52 -8.37 13.87
C SER A 177 -24.13 -8.61 12.39
N GLY A 178 -24.92 -9.41 11.68
CA GLY A 178 -24.70 -9.69 10.27
C GLY A 178 -24.69 -8.40 9.42
N GLU A 179 -25.57 -7.45 9.73
CA GLU A 179 -25.61 -6.13 9.07
C GLU A 179 -24.29 -5.34 9.26
N GLU A 180 -23.78 -5.30 10.50
CA GLU A 180 -22.53 -4.60 10.80
C GLU A 180 -21.34 -5.29 10.13
N PHE A 181 -21.34 -6.63 10.05
CA PHE A 181 -20.33 -7.39 9.32
C PHE A 181 -20.34 -7.02 7.83
N ILE A 182 -21.50 -7.03 7.20
CA ILE A 182 -21.66 -6.65 5.79
C ILE A 182 -21.25 -5.19 5.58
N ARG A 183 -21.70 -4.29 6.44
CA ARG A 183 -21.33 -2.86 6.37
C ARG A 183 -19.82 -2.68 6.42
N ARG A 184 -19.11 -3.34 7.35
CA ARG A 184 -17.65 -3.30 7.43
C ARG A 184 -17.01 -3.86 6.18
N PHE A 185 -17.48 -5.00 5.69
CA PHE A 185 -16.93 -5.62 4.50
C PHE A 185 -17.07 -4.72 3.26
N LEU A 186 -18.24 -4.16 3.04
CA LEU A 186 -18.55 -3.29 1.89
C LEU A 186 -17.69 -2.02 1.84
N MET A 187 -17.30 -1.47 2.99
CA MET A 187 -16.40 -0.32 3.03
C MET A 187 -15.02 -0.59 2.39
N HIS A 188 -14.65 -1.85 2.21
CA HIS A 188 -13.35 -2.25 1.65
C HIS A 188 -13.42 -2.67 0.19
N VAL A 189 -14.62 -2.78 -0.36
CA VAL A 189 -14.82 -3.10 -1.78
C VAL A 189 -14.55 -1.84 -2.60
N PRO A 190 -13.50 -1.82 -3.42
CA PRO A 190 -13.18 -0.63 -4.20
C PRO A 190 -14.19 -0.42 -5.33
N PRO A 191 -14.44 0.82 -5.74
CA PRO A 191 -15.26 1.12 -6.89
C PRO A 191 -14.76 0.42 -8.16
N LYS A 192 -15.67 0.15 -9.10
CA LYS A 192 -15.31 -0.43 -10.40
C LYS A 192 -14.18 0.38 -11.06
N ARG A 193 -13.18 -0.30 -11.61
CA ARG A 193 -11.99 0.28 -12.26
C ARG A 193 -11.02 1.01 -11.31
N PHE A 194 -11.19 0.90 -10.02
CA PHE A 194 -10.22 1.45 -9.07
C PHE A 194 -8.92 0.64 -9.07
N VAL A 195 -7.80 1.30 -9.35
CA VAL A 195 -6.48 0.66 -9.37
C VAL A 195 -5.88 0.67 -7.97
N ARG A 196 -6.00 -0.45 -7.26
CA ARG A 196 -5.50 -0.63 -5.89
C ARG A 196 -3.99 -0.84 -5.82
N ILE A 197 -3.40 -1.45 -6.84
CA ILE A 197 -1.97 -1.75 -6.93
C ILE A 197 -1.36 -0.86 -8.00
N ARG A 198 -0.31 -0.11 -7.63
CA ARG A 198 0.37 0.81 -8.54
C ARG A 198 1.86 0.58 -8.54
N HIS A 199 2.45 0.77 -9.72
CA HIS A 199 3.87 0.56 -9.98
C HIS A 199 4.51 1.89 -10.33
N TYR A 200 5.68 2.17 -9.76
CA TYR A 200 6.40 3.44 -9.88
C TYR A 200 7.88 3.23 -10.22
N GLY A 201 8.52 4.31 -10.68
CA GLY A 201 9.94 4.33 -11.06
C GLY A 201 10.29 3.28 -12.10
N LEU A 202 11.30 2.48 -11.88
CA LEU A 202 11.72 1.37 -12.77
C LEU A 202 10.60 0.38 -13.09
N LEU A 203 9.63 0.23 -12.16
CA LEU A 203 8.52 -0.72 -12.28
C LEU A 203 7.29 -0.10 -12.92
N SER A 204 7.30 1.20 -13.28
CA SER A 204 6.16 1.85 -13.91
C SER A 204 5.80 1.18 -15.24
N SER A 205 4.51 1.03 -15.54
CA SER A 205 4.01 0.36 -16.75
C SER A 205 4.60 0.93 -18.05
N ARG A 206 4.90 2.23 -18.05
CA ARG A 206 5.47 2.95 -19.21
C ARG A 206 6.87 2.42 -19.61
N ASN A 207 7.73 2.12 -18.65
CA ASN A 207 9.15 1.82 -18.87
C ASN A 207 9.56 0.41 -18.44
N LYS A 208 8.68 -0.32 -17.78
CA LYS A 208 8.95 -1.60 -17.10
C LYS A 208 9.73 -2.59 -17.97
N LYS A 209 9.27 -2.86 -19.20
CA LYS A 209 9.91 -3.86 -20.08
C LYS A 209 11.37 -3.51 -20.35
N LYS A 210 11.65 -2.28 -20.80
CA LYS A 210 13.01 -1.83 -21.12
C LYS A 210 13.92 -1.82 -19.90
N LYS A 211 13.47 -1.21 -18.80
CA LYS A 211 14.27 -1.06 -17.58
C LYS A 211 14.54 -2.38 -16.87
N ILE A 212 13.56 -3.29 -16.76
CA ILE A 212 13.79 -4.61 -16.19
C ILE A 212 14.75 -5.45 -17.02
N THR A 213 14.63 -5.40 -18.35
CA THR A 213 15.59 -6.12 -19.22
C THR A 213 17.00 -5.58 -19.02
N LEU A 214 17.16 -4.26 -18.96
CA LEU A 214 18.46 -3.63 -18.67
C LEU A 214 19.01 -4.06 -17.31
N CYS A 215 18.22 -3.98 -16.24
CA CYS A 215 18.61 -4.40 -14.90
C CYS A 215 19.03 -5.88 -14.88
N ARG A 216 18.30 -6.77 -15.56
CA ARG A 216 18.64 -8.19 -15.64
C ARG A 216 19.98 -8.43 -16.33
N ASN A 217 20.24 -7.73 -17.42
CA ASN A 217 21.50 -7.83 -18.14
C ASN A 217 22.66 -7.36 -17.26
N ILE A 218 22.52 -6.23 -16.58
CA ILE A 218 23.55 -5.68 -15.68
C ILE A 218 23.82 -6.62 -14.50
N LEU A 219 22.77 -7.20 -13.92
CA LEU A 219 22.87 -8.10 -12.76
C LEU A 219 23.21 -9.55 -13.13
N GLY A 220 23.46 -9.85 -14.40
CA GLY A 220 23.79 -11.21 -14.86
C GLY A 220 22.64 -12.23 -14.63
N CYS A 221 21.39 -11.75 -14.51
CA CYS A 221 20.26 -12.64 -14.27
C CYS A 221 19.92 -13.49 -15.49
N LYS A 222 19.71 -14.80 -15.31
CA LYS A 222 19.22 -15.69 -16.37
C LYS A 222 17.92 -15.16 -16.99
N LYS A 223 17.74 -15.36 -18.28
CA LYS A 223 16.53 -14.99 -19.00
C LYS A 223 15.33 -15.70 -18.35
N TYR A 224 14.40 -14.91 -17.86
CA TYR A 224 13.16 -15.47 -17.30
C TYR A 224 12.25 -15.95 -18.42
N ILE A 225 11.93 -17.23 -18.40
CA ILE A 225 10.88 -17.81 -19.23
C ILE A 225 9.68 -18.01 -18.31
N SER A 226 8.58 -17.34 -18.62
CA SER A 226 7.35 -17.51 -17.83
C SER A 226 6.88 -18.96 -17.91
N LYS A 227 6.71 -19.63 -16.77
CA LYS A 227 6.09 -20.96 -16.71
C LYS A 227 4.64 -20.96 -17.18
N LEU A 228 3.99 -19.78 -17.18
CA LEU A 228 2.60 -19.59 -17.59
C LEU A 228 2.49 -19.07 -19.03
N LYS A 229 3.63 -18.95 -19.73
CA LYS A 229 3.62 -18.55 -21.14
C LYS A 229 2.93 -19.67 -21.93
N ASP A 230 1.99 -19.27 -22.76
CA ASP A 230 1.22 -20.18 -23.61
C ASP A 230 0.21 -21.10 -22.89
N MET A 231 -0.08 -20.84 -21.59
CA MET A 231 -1.14 -21.51 -20.83
C MET A 231 -2.43 -20.70 -20.86
N ASP A 232 -3.54 -21.39 -21.06
CA ASP A 232 -4.88 -20.80 -20.91
C ASP A 232 -5.28 -20.62 -19.44
N ALA A 233 -6.33 -19.85 -19.20
CA ALA A 233 -6.79 -19.55 -17.84
C ALA A 233 -7.18 -20.83 -17.04
N PRO A 234 -7.85 -21.85 -17.61
CA PRO A 234 -8.11 -23.11 -16.93
C PRO A 234 -6.86 -23.88 -16.52
N ALA A 235 -5.83 -23.91 -17.38
CA ALA A 235 -4.56 -24.57 -17.06
C ALA A 235 -3.79 -23.84 -15.94
N ILE A 236 -3.84 -22.49 -15.91
CA ILE A 236 -3.26 -21.69 -14.85
C ILE A 236 -3.97 -21.94 -13.50
N ILE A 237 -5.30 -22.02 -13.51
CA ILE A 237 -6.10 -22.29 -12.30
C ILE A 237 -5.80 -23.67 -11.72
N ARG A 238 -5.53 -24.68 -12.55
CA ARG A 238 -5.16 -26.03 -12.07
C ARG A 238 -3.76 -26.11 -11.46
N LEU A 239 -2.90 -25.14 -11.74
CA LEU A 239 -1.53 -25.04 -11.21
C LEU A 239 -1.45 -24.32 -9.86
N LEU A 240 -2.48 -23.57 -9.49
CA LEU A 240 -2.62 -22.81 -8.24
C LEU A 240 -3.37 -23.61 -7.18
#